data_de159192efa261fa0a65b1f7d7c1c2ea
#
_entry.id   de159192efa261fa0a65b1f7d7c1c2ea
#
_cell.length_a   1.000
_cell.length_b   1.000
_cell.length_c   1.000
_cell.angle_alpha   90.00
_cell.angle_beta   90.00
_cell.angle_gamma   90.00
#
_symmetry.space_group_name_H-M   'P 1'
#
loop_
_entity.id
_entity.type
_entity.pdbx_description
1 polymer ?
#
loop_
_entity_poly.entity_id
_entity_poly.type
_entity_poly.pdbx_seq_one_letter_code
_entity_poly.pdbx_strand_id
1 'polypeptide(L)'
;MKKLVFVILTISAMFLTGNLFAQGKYGADSAKCITNLSFYKEYFKQKNYDEALPSWRNAYKFCPPTANQNMLIDGTTLFRRLISQNARNAAYRAALVDSLMTLHRTRAQFYPKYAVTAYNNMGQDMFNYIKDNPKRLYDGMEFIITNNKFESRPSFLLFDLQAAIDLFQAGQLDAETVINTYQRNNDLLEQIKPANDAEAEQAAGVKKDMGSLFATSKVASCETLIELYTPRLAADPDNLQLAQSIVKTMSMTEDCDNNDLFLAAVTTMNKLDPSASSSYYLSRLHGARGNYAEAVSYLESAIAGLEAGDSKTADWTYELATLCFKSGDSAHAFEYANKVAAESETLAGKAYFLIGNIWGSTRCGGDEIARRAPYWVACDYMAKAKAADPSLTDEANRYISQYSVYFPETAEAFMYDITKGQSYTVVCGGMRATTTVRTR
;
A
#
# COMPACT_ATOMS: atom_id res chain seq x y z
N MET A 1 49.87 5.71 63.26
CA MET A 1 48.51 5.16 63.45
C MET A 1 47.56 5.31 62.21
N LYS A 2 47.86 6.10 61.19
CA LYS A 2 47.01 6.21 60.03
C LYS A 2 47.19 5.17 58.89
N LYS A 3 48.27 4.42 58.90
CA LYS A 3 48.59 3.36 57.92
C LYS A 3 48.07 1.96 58.29
N LEU A 4 47.71 1.73 59.56
CA LEU A 4 47.21 0.41 60.03
C LEU A 4 45.66 0.30 59.85
N VAL A 5 44.94 1.40 59.79
CA VAL A 5 43.49 1.43 59.62
C VAL A 5 43.14 1.14 58.18
N PHE A 6 43.96 1.48 57.18
CA PHE A 6 43.69 1.26 55.76
C PHE A 6 43.83 -0.20 55.30
N VAL A 7 44.66 -0.97 55.96
CA VAL A 7 44.92 -2.40 55.69
C VAL A 7 43.77 -3.27 56.24
N ILE A 8 43.18 -2.88 57.37
CA ILE A 8 42.03 -3.62 57.95
C ILE A 8 40.74 -3.41 57.19
N LEU A 9 40.52 -2.21 56.58
CA LEU A 9 39.33 -1.94 55.72
C LEU A 9 39.38 -2.63 54.36
N THR A 10 40.58 -2.92 53.81
CA THR A 10 40.72 -3.64 52.53
C THR A 10 40.54 -5.14 52.71
N ILE A 11 40.81 -5.71 53.87
CA ILE A 11 40.60 -7.14 54.16
C ILE A 11 39.14 -7.44 54.48
N SER A 12 38.38 -6.52 55.10
CA SER A 12 36.93 -6.67 55.30
C SER A 12 36.13 -6.57 54.02
N ALA A 13 36.59 -5.86 52.97
CA ALA A 13 35.90 -5.77 51.69
C ALA A 13 36.08 -7.04 50.81
N MET A 14 37.11 -7.87 51.08
CA MET A 14 37.32 -9.11 50.34
C MET A 14 36.52 -10.32 50.87
N PHE A 15 35.89 -10.21 52.05
CA PHE A 15 35.02 -11.27 52.57
C PHE A 15 33.54 -11.11 52.27
N LEU A 16 33.11 -10.01 51.60
CA LEU A 16 31.72 -9.81 51.17
C LEU A 16 31.46 -10.17 49.69
N THR A 17 32.49 -10.64 48.96
CA THR A 17 32.33 -11.19 47.59
C THR A 17 32.30 -12.71 47.58
N GLY A 18 32.04 -13.34 48.69
CA GLY A 18 31.89 -14.76 48.81
C GLY A 18 30.48 -15.21 48.55
N ASN A 19 30.26 -15.78 47.40
CA ASN A 19 29.22 -16.71 46.94
C ASN A 19 28.40 -16.26 45.74
N LEU A 20 29.04 -15.66 44.73
CA LEU A 20 28.66 -15.94 43.38
C LEU A 20 29.22 -17.34 43.03
N PHE A 21 28.64 -18.38 43.66
CA PHE A 21 28.78 -19.71 43.09
C PHE A 21 28.26 -19.63 41.68
N ALA A 22 29.08 -19.90 40.67
CA ALA A 22 28.66 -20.28 39.36
C ALA A 22 27.73 -21.48 39.55
N GLN A 23 26.41 -21.19 39.72
CA GLN A 23 25.41 -22.24 39.76
C GLN A 23 25.55 -22.97 38.43
N GLY A 24 25.92 -24.24 38.48
CA GLY A 24 26.10 -25.06 37.28
C GLY A 24 24.86 -25.04 36.45
N LYS A 25 24.93 -25.48 35.19
CA LYS A 25 23.84 -25.50 34.19
C LYS A 25 22.44 -25.86 34.74
N TYR A 26 22.38 -26.63 35.82
CA TYR A 26 21.14 -27.15 36.43
C TYR A 26 20.70 -26.41 37.70
N GLY A 27 21.37 -25.34 38.09
CA GLY A 27 21.03 -24.52 39.25
C GLY A 27 21.30 -25.15 40.61
N ALA A 28 20.76 -24.51 41.66
CA ALA A 28 20.98 -24.93 43.05
C ALA A 28 20.39 -26.34 43.36
N ASP A 29 19.23 -26.65 42.79
CA ASP A 29 18.54 -27.95 42.94
C ASP A 29 18.94 -28.95 41.86
N SER A 30 20.21 -28.99 41.46
CA SER A 30 20.70 -29.75 40.27
C SER A 30 20.27 -31.22 40.28
N ALA A 31 20.33 -31.93 41.41
CA ALA A 31 19.90 -33.31 41.50
C ALA A 31 18.40 -33.49 41.19
N LYS A 32 17.53 -32.66 41.78
CA LYS A 32 16.11 -32.68 41.51
C LYS A 32 15.81 -32.28 40.05
N CYS A 33 16.53 -31.29 39.54
CA CYS A 33 16.40 -30.85 38.15
C CYS A 33 16.73 -31.98 37.17
N ILE A 34 17.91 -32.61 37.30
CA ILE A 34 18.38 -33.70 36.41
C ILE A 34 17.43 -34.89 36.46
N THR A 35 17.04 -35.33 37.67
CA THR A 35 16.13 -36.46 37.84
C THR A 35 14.79 -36.23 37.15
N ASN A 36 14.16 -35.07 37.38
CA ASN A 36 12.88 -34.77 36.79
C ASN A 36 12.94 -34.52 35.27
N LEU A 37 14.04 -33.92 34.77
CA LEU A 37 14.30 -33.79 33.34
C LEU A 37 14.39 -35.17 32.67
N SER A 38 15.04 -36.15 33.30
CA SER A 38 15.19 -37.51 32.76
C SER A 38 13.85 -38.24 32.73
N PHE A 39 13.07 -38.20 33.81
CA PHE A 39 11.79 -38.88 33.89
C PHE A 39 10.76 -38.32 32.89
N TYR A 40 10.58 -36.98 32.87
CA TYR A 40 9.59 -36.46 31.92
C TYR A 40 9.96 -36.74 30.47
N LYS A 41 11.29 -36.68 30.12
CA LYS A 41 11.71 -36.96 28.74
C LYS A 41 11.45 -38.39 28.31
N GLU A 42 11.64 -39.34 29.22
CA GLU A 42 11.37 -40.75 28.91
C GLU A 42 9.90 -40.96 28.58
N TYR A 43 8.98 -40.49 29.42
CA TYR A 43 7.55 -40.57 29.18
C TYR A 43 7.13 -39.73 27.94
N PHE A 44 7.73 -38.55 27.76
CA PHE A 44 7.40 -37.68 26.63
C PHE A 44 7.76 -38.31 25.29
N LYS A 45 8.93 -38.96 25.19
CA LYS A 45 9.32 -39.74 23.99
C LYS A 45 8.35 -40.86 23.64
N GLN A 46 7.81 -41.51 24.66
CA GLN A 46 6.80 -42.55 24.51
C GLN A 46 5.39 -41.98 24.22
N LYS A 47 5.25 -40.65 24.11
CA LYS A 47 3.97 -39.92 23.96
C LYS A 47 3.01 -40.16 25.14
N ASN A 48 3.52 -40.65 26.28
CA ASN A 48 2.77 -40.82 27.51
C ASN A 48 2.79 -39.47 28.28
N TYR A 49 1.99 -38.51 27.78
CA TYR A 49 2.02 -37.13 28.27
C TYR A 49 1.43 -36.97 29.66
N ASP A 50 0.49 -37.81 30.05
CA ASP A 50 -0.15 -37.74 31.35
C ASP A 50 0.84 -38.13 32.48
N GLU A 51 1.71 -39.15 32.24
CA GLU A 51 2.79 -39.51 33.15
C GLU A 51 4.00 -38.54 33.05
N ALA A 52 4.22 -37.93 31.87
CA ALA A 52 5.28 -36.94 31.71
C ALA A 52 5.01 -35.64 32.52
N LEU A 53 3.74 -35.25 32.66
CA LEU A 53 3.35 -33.96 33.21
C LEU A 53 3.81 -33.71 34.66
N PRO A 54 3.66 -34.62 35.64
CA PRO A 54 4.12 -34.38 37.00
C PRO A 54 5.63 -34.15 37.08
N SER A 55 6.43 -34.99 36.38
CA SER A 55 7.88 -34.83 36.32
C SER A 55 8.31 -33.57 35.56
N TRP A 56 7.57 -33.21 34.49
CA TRP A 56 7.82 -31.95 33.79
C TRP A 56 7.56 -30.72 34.68
N ARG A 57 6.46 -30.71 35.47
CA ARG A 57 6.16 -29.62 36.41
C ARG A 57 7.28 -29.46 37.46
N ASN A 58 7.80 -30.57 37.97
CA ASN A 58 8.92 -30.55 38.91
C ASN A 58 10.19 -30.07 38.20
N ALA A 59 10.48 -30.51 36.97
CA ALA A 59 11.62 -30.00 36.21
C ALA A 59 11.49 -28.47 35.98
N TYR A 60 10.34 -28.00 35.60
CA TYR A 60 10.09 -26.55 35.39
C TYR A 60 10.23 -25.73 36.69
N LYS A 61 9.93 -26.34 37.88
CA LYS A 61 10.07 -25.71 39.18
C LYS A 61 11.54 -25.66 39.66
N PHE A 62 12.31 -26.71 39.45
CA PHE A 62 13.64 -26.85 40.02
C PHE A 62 14.78 -26.51 39.06
N CYS A 63 14.57 -26.58 37.77
CA CYS A 63 15.56 -26.23 36.79
C CYS A 63 15.54 -24.75 36.44
N PRO A 64 16.66 -24.08 36.26
CA PRO A 64 16.71 -22.78 35.63
C PRO A 64 16.23 -22.91 34.16
N PRO A 65 15.59 -21.88 33.60
CA PRO A 65 15.10 -21.91 32.20
C PRO A 65 16.18 -22.26 31.16
N THR A 66 17.44 -21.93 31.47
CA THR A 66 18.62 -22.21 30.63
C THR A 66 19.07 -23.67 30.68
N ALA A 67 18.59 -24.47 31.62
CA ALA A 67 19.04 -25.88 31.79
C ALA A 67 18.77 -26.72 30.54
N ASN A 68 17.58 -26.54 29.92
CA ASN A 68 17.19 -27.32 28.74
C ASN A 68 16.09 -26.61 27.94
N GLN A 69 16.41 -26.19 26.72
CA GLN A 69 15.43 -25.56 25.84
C GLN A 69 14.21 -26.46 25.56
N ASN A 70 14.42 -27.77 25.39
CA ASN A 70 13.31 -28.68 25.12
C ASN A 70 12.32 -28.76 26.25
N MET A 71 12.71 -28.52 27.51
CA MET A 71 11.76 -28.42 28.61
C MET A 71 10.69 -27.35 28.35
N LEU A 72 11.06 -26.20 27.75
CA LEU A 72 10.12 -25.15 27.40
C LEU A 72 9.28 -25.52 26.18
N ILE A 73 9.89 -26.17 25.17
CA ILE A 73 9.18 -26.60 23.95
C ILE A 73 8.18 -27.73 24.27
N ASP A 74 8.63 -28.77 24.97
CA ASP A 74 7.81 -29.91 25.32
C ASP A 74 6.66 -29.49 26.23
N GLY A 75 6.92 -28.52 27.13
CA GLY A 75 5.91 -27.89 27.96
C GLY A 75 4.75 -27.29 27.15
N THR A 76 5.01 -26.67 25.99
CA THR A 76 3.94 -26.15 25.16
C THR A 76 3.01 -27.27 24.64
N THR A 77 3.59 -28.42 24.29
CA THR A 77 2.81 -29.59 23.87
C THR A 77 1.94 -30.12 25.01
N LEU A 78 2.50 -30.23 26.21
CA LEU A 78 1.74 -30.64 27.40
C LEU A 78 0.59 -29.70 27.74
N PHE A 79 0.85 -28.39 27.66
CA PHE A 79 -0.20 -27.39 27.93
C PHE A 79 -1.30 -27.37 26.86
N ARG A 80 -0.98 -27.49 25.57
CA ARG A 80 -1.99 -27.63 24.51
C ARG A 80 -2.91 -28.82 24.76
N ARG A 81 -2.34 -29.97 25.17
CA ARG A 81 -3.13 -31.14 25.56
C ARG A 81 -4.03 -30.85 26.77
N LEU A 82 -3.50 -30.23 27.83
CA LEU A 82 -4.29 -29.88 29.01
C LEU A 82 -5.43 -28.91 28.67
N ILE A 83 -5.19 -27.91 27.83
CA ILE A 83 -6.20 -26.94 27.37
C ILE A 83 -7.33 -27.69 26.63
N SER A 84 -6.99 -28.64 25.76
CA SER A 84 -7.97 -29.46 25.04
C SER A 84 -8.79 -30.34 25.98
N GLN A 85 -8.14 -30.99 26.97
CA GLN A 85 -8.82 -31.85 27.96
C GLN A 85 -9.75 -31.07 28.91
N ASN A 86 -9.48 -29.77 29.11
CA ASN A 86 -10.21 -28.91 30.03
C ASN A 86 -11.10 -27.87 29.32
N ALA A 87 -11.59 -28.17 28.13
CA ALA A 87 -12.39 -27.25 27.32
C ALA A 87 -13.63 -26.70 28.03
N ARG A 88 -14.23 -27.48 28.91
CA ARG A 88 -15.47 -27.13 29.66
C ARG A 88 -15.21 -26.28 30.91
N ASN A 89 -13.99 -26.24 31.43
CA ASN A 89 -13.64 -25.42 32.61
C ASN A 89 -12.95 -24.11 32.13
N ALA A 90 -13.78 -23.11 31.89
CA ALA A 90 -13.28 -21.84 31.26
C ALA A 90 -12.19 -21.15 32.10
N ALA A 91 -12.34 -21.10 33.43
CA ALA A 91 -11.36 -20.45 34.32
C ALA A 91 -10.00 -21.19 34.31
N TYR A 92 -10.04 -22.51 34.46
CA TYR A 92 -8.82 -23.32 34.44
C TYR A 92 -8.16 -23.32 33.05
N ARG A 93 -8.97 -23.40 31.99
CA ARG A 93 -8.49 -23.29 30.62
C ARG A 93 -7.78 -21.96 30.39
N ALA A 94 -8.33 -20.84 30.87
CA ALA A 94 -7.69 -19.52 30.74
C ALA A 94 -6.32 -19.48 31.44
N ALA A 95 -6.22 -20.01 32.67
CA ALA A 95 -4.94 -20.10 33.39
C ALA A 95 -3.89 -20.98 32.67
N LEU A 96 -4.33 -22.08 32.03
CA LEU A 96 -3.46 -22.92 31.23
C LEU A 96 -2.96 -22.18 29.97
N VAL A 97 -3.81 -21.39 29.32
CA VAL A 97 -3.43 -20.54 28.18
C VAL A 97 -2.41 -19.48 28.61
N ASP A 98 -2.59 -18.84 29.77
CA ASP A 98 -1.62 -17.87 30.29
C ASP A 98 -0.25 -18.52 30.57
N SER A 99 -0.28 -19.74 31.11
CA SER A 99 0.94 -20.54 31.35
C SER A 99 1.62 -20.91 30.03
N LEU A 100 0.87 -21.26 29.00
CA LEU A 100 1.38 -21.54 27.65
C LEU A 100 2.06 -20.30 27.04
N MET A 101 1.45 -19.11 27.14
CA MET A 101 2.07 -17.85 26.70
C MET A 101 3.35 -17.55 27.46
N THR A 102 3.38 -17.83 28.75
CA THR A 102 4.58 -17.67 29.60
C THR A 102 5.73 -18.56 29.13
N LEU A 103 5.47 -19.80 28.75
CA LEU A 103 6.50 -20.71 28.22
C LEU A 103 7.17 -20.15 26.96
N HIS A 104 6.39 -19.60 26.03
CA HIS A 104 6.93 -18.98 24.82
C HIS A 104 7.80 -17.76 25.14
N ARG A 105 7.33 -16.87 26.03
CA ARG A 105 8.09 -15.68 26.47
C ARG A 105 9.39 -16.09 27.18
N THR A 106 9.32 -17.07 28.06
CA THR A 106 10.48 -17.62 28.74
C THR A 106 11.50 -18.18 27.75
N ARG A 107 11.02 -18.92 26.73
CA ARG A 107 11.90 -19.43 25.67
C ARG A 107 12.57 -18.28 24.88
N ALA A 108 11.81 -17.27 24.48
CA ALA A 108 12.36 -16.12 23.77
C ALA A 108 13.42 -15.37 24.60
N GLN A 109 13.16 -15.17 25.89
CA GLN A 109 14.03 -14.46 26.80
C GLN A 109 15.36 -15.21 27.03
N PHE A 110 15.32 -16.50 27.33
CA PHE A 110 16.49 -17.27 27.70
C PHE A 110 17.21 -17.93 26.51
N TYR A 111 16.58 -17.93 25.33
CA TYR A 111 17.15 -18.43 24.08
C TYR A 111 16.92 -17.44 22.94
N PRO A 112 17.61 -16.26 22.97
CA PRO A 112 17.33 -15.17 22.02
C PRO A 112 17.45 -15.55 20.55
N LYS A 113 18.35 -16.50 20.21
CA LYS A 113 18.47 -17.06 18.85
C LYS A 113 17.16 -17.63 18.31
N TYR A 114 16.25 -18.03 19.19
CA TYR A 114 14.97 -18.64 18.83
C TYR A 114 13.77 -17.75 19.22
N ALA A 115 14.00 -16.48 19.54
CA ALA A 115 12.94 -15.56 19.98
C ALA A 115 11.86 -15.41 18.92
N VAL A 116 12.23 -15.18 17.65
CA VAL A 116 11.28 -15.08 16.53
C VAL A 116 10.42 -16.34 16.42
N THR A 117 11.04 -17.51 16.46
CA THR A 117 10.28 -18.79 16.42
C THR A 117 9.35 -18.94 17.63
N ALA A 118 9.80 -18.55 18.81
CA ALA A 118 8.99 -18.64 20.02
C ALA A 118 7.79 -17.71 19.97
N TYR A 119 7.97 -16.47 19.53
CA TYR A 119 6.88 -15.51 19.36
C TYR A 119 5.93 -15.87 18.22
N ASN A 120 6.43 -16.40 17.11
CA ASN A 120 5.56 -16.90 16.03
C ASN A 120 4.71 -18.11 16.50
N ASN A 121 5.26 -18.99 17.33
CA ASN A 121 4.48 -20.07 17.93
C ASN A 121 3.48 -19.56 18.98
N MET A 122 3.84 -18.52 19.74
CA MET A 122 2.94 -17.85 20.66
C MET A 122 1.73 -17.24 19.92
N GLY A 123 1.95 -16.55 18.81
CA GLY A 123 0.90 -15.95 18.00
C GLY A 123 -0.08 -16.98 17.45
N GLN A 124 0.43 -18.14 17.01
CA GLN A 124 -0.42 -19.24 16.57
C GLN A 124 -1.29 -19.78 17.72
N ASP A 125 -0.71 -19.95 18.90
CA ASP A 125 -1.48 -20.39 20.07
C ASP A 125 -2.48 -19.32 20.55
N MET A 126 -2.14 -18.05 20.45
CA MET A 126 -3.07 -16.95 20.74
C MET A 126 -4.27 -17.00 19.82
N PHE A 127 -4.07 -17.12 18.52
CA PHE A 127 -5.16 -17.27 17.57
C PHE A 127 -6.03 -18.49 17.88
N ASN A 128 -5.42 -19.62 18.20
CA ASN A 128 -6.15 -20.85 18.48
C ASN A 128 -7.01 -20.80 19.77
N TYR A 129 -6.56 -20.07 20.78
CA TYR A 129 -7.14 -20.14 22.13
C TYR A 129 -7.72 -18.84 22.66
N ILE A 130 -7.39 -17.69 22.04
CA ILE A 130 -7.75 -16.34 22.53
C ILE A 130 -8.51 -15.51 21.47
N LYS A 131 -8.68 -15.99 20.25
CA LYS A 131 -9.31 -15.23 19.15
C LYS A 131 -10.68 -14.62 19.49
N ASP A 132 -11.42 -15.24 20.39
CA ASP A 132 -12.74 -14.75 20.81
C ASP A 132 -12.65 -13.61 21.86
N ASN A 133 -11.44 -13.14 22.19
CA ASN A 133 -11.19 -12.00 23.05
C ASN A 133 -10.33 -10.97 22.30
N PRO A 134 -10.95 -10.03 21.58
CA PRO A 134 -10.23 -9.08 20.73
C PRO A 134 -9.16 -8.28 21.49
N LYS A 135 -9.44 -7.85 22.73
CA LYS A 135 -8.48 -7.07 23.53
C LYS A 135 -7.20 -7.86 23.82
N ARG A 136 -7.33 -9.10 24.27
CA ARG A 136 -6.16 -9.95 24.55
C ARG A 136 -5.42 -10.36 23.28
N LEU A 137 -6.18 -10.60 22.20
CA LEU A 137 -5.58 -10.93 20.90
C LEU A 137 -4.78 -9.74 20.37
N TYR A 138 -5.37 -8.54 20.37
CA TYR A 138 -4.72 -7.31 19.94
C TYR A 138 -3.43 -7.05 20.72
N ASP A 139 -3.51 -6.99 22.06
CA ASP A 139 -2.34 -6.74 22.92
C ASP A 139 -1.22 -7.77 22.68
N GLY A 140 -1.58 -9.01 22.43
CA GLY A 140 -0.62 -10.07 22.18
C GLY A 140 -0.02 -10.03 20.79
N MET A 141 -0.79 -9.72 19.76
CA MET A 141 -0.29 -9.55 18.39
C MET A 141 0.61 -8.32 18.29
N GLU A 142 0.21 -7.18 18.90
CA GLU A 142 1.05 -5.99 19.03
C GLU A 142 2.42 -6.33 19.66
N PHE A 143 2.41 -7.08 20.75
CA PHE A 143 3.65 -7.51 21.41
C PHE A 143 4.51 -8.36 20.45
N ILE A 144 3.93 -9.32 19.75
CA ILE A 144 4.67 -10.21 18.83
C ILE A 144 5.21 -9.44 17.64
N ILE A 145 4.38 -8.61 17.01
CA ILE A 145 4.75 -7.82 15.83
C ILE A 145 5.84 -6.81 16.16
N THR A 146 5.75 -6.15 17.32
CA THR A 146 6.80 -5.21 17.78
C THR A 146 8.15 -5.89 17.95
N ASN A 147 8.18 -7.13 18.45
CA ASN A 147 9.41 -7.88 18.67
C ASN A 147 9.96 -8.53 17.40
N ASN A 148 9.11 -9.13 16.57
CA ASN A 148 9.51 -9.87 15.38
C ASN A 148 9.60 -8.99 14.12
N LYS A 149 8.87 -7.87 14.07
CA LYS A 149 8.78 -6.97 12.90
C LYS A 149 8.42 -7.76 11.64
N PHE A 150 9.16 -7.59 10.56
CA PHE A 150 8.98 -8.28 9.28
C PHE A 150 9.26 -9.81 9.33
N GLU A 151 9.77 -10.34 10.45
CA GLU A 151 9.89 -11.80 10.68
C GLU A 151 8.62 -12.40 11.33
N SER A 152 7.59 -11.58 11.56
CA SER A 152 6.26 -12.05 11.94
C SER A 152 5.60 -12.81 10.80
N ARG A 153 4.80 -13.83 11.12
CA ARG A 153 4.00 -14.50 10.08
C ARG A 153 2.99 -13.52 9.49
N PRO A 154 2.81 -13.49 8.15
CA PRO A 154 1.86 -12.57 7.50
C PRO A 154 0.45 -12.59 8.12
N SER A 155 -0.06 -13.77 8.46
CA SER A 155 -1.38 -13.93 9.07
C SER A 155 -1.57 -13.18 10.40
N PHE A 156 -0.48 -12.92 11.15
CA PHE A 156 -0.58 -12.19 12.41
C PHE A 156 -0.88 -10.71 12.21
N LEU A 157 -0.38 -10.13 11.10
CA LEU A 157 -0.69 -8.76 10.70
C LEU A 157 -2.20 -8.61 10.40
N LEU A 158 -2.80 -9.62 9.77
CA LEU A 158 -4.25 -9.65 9.54
C LEU A 158 -5.04 -9.83 10.85
N PHE A 159 -4.61 -10.74 11.75
CA PHE A 159 -5.29 -10.96 13.04
C PHE A 159 -5.22 -9.74 13.95
N ASP A 160 -4.11 -9.03 13.91
CA ASP A 160 -3.90 -7.79 14.64
C ASP A 160 -4.87 -6.69 14.16
N LEU A 161 -4.94 -6.49 12.84
CA LEU A 161 -5.89 -5.55 12.25
C LEU A 161 -7.35 -5.93 12.54
N GLN A 162 -7.72 -7.21 12.41
CA GLN A 162 -9.07 -7.66 12.73
C GLN A 162 -9.42 -7.35 14.19
N ALA A 163 -8.52 -7.67 15.13
CA ALA A 163 -8.73 -7.41 16.54
C ALA A 163 -8.84 -5.90 16.85
N ALA A 164 -8.04 -5.06 16.16
CA ALA A 164 -8.12 -3.61 16.26
C ALA A 164 -9.48 -3.08 15.77
N ILE A 165 -9.98 -3.60 14.65
CA ILE A 165 -11.30 -3.23 14.10
C ILE A 165 -12.42 -3.66 15.03
N ASP A 166 -12.37 -4.89 15.58
CA ASP A 166 -13.37 -5.38 16.53
C ASP A 166 -13.42 -4.49 17.78
N LEU A 167 -12.26 -4.04 18.27
CA LEU A 167 -12.17 -3.12 19.40
C LEU A 167 -12.71 -1.72 19.07
N PHE A 168 -12.45 -1.23 17.86
CA PHE A 168 -13.01 0.03 17.39
C PHE A 168 -14.54 -0.04 17.33
N GLN A 169 -15.10 -1.09 16.76
CA GLN A 169 -16.55 -1.30 16.69
C GLN A 169 -17.19 -1.42 18.09
N ALA A 170 -16.43 -1.92 19.07
CA ALA A 170 -16.83 -1.96 20.48
C ALA A 170 -16.60 -0.62 21.23
N GLY A 171 -16.09 0.43 20.57
CA GLY A 171 -15.78 1.73 21.19
C GLY A 171 -14.59 1.70 22.16
N GLN A 172 -13.69 0.71 22.04
CA GLN A 172 -12.52 0.51 22.91
C GLN A 172 -11.21 0.99 22.27
N LEU A 173 -11.19 1.25 20.97
CA LEU A 173 -10.10 1.90 20.23
C LEU A 173 -10.67 3.03 19.38
N ASP A 174 -9.84 4.04 19.10
CA ASP A 174 -10.17 5.10 18.16
C ASP A 174 -9.80 4.72 16.71
N ALA A 175 -10.37 5.46 15.76
CA ALA A 175 -10.14 5.24 14.33
C ALA A 175 -8.65 5.41 13.97
N GLU A 176 -7.96 6.36 14.60
CA GLU A 176 -6.55 6.61 14.35
C GLU A 176 -5.68 5.40 14.66
N THR A 177 -5.90 4.76 15.80
CA THR A 177 -5.16 3.56 16.20
C THR A 177 -5.33 2.45 15.18
N VAL A 178 -6.55 2.24 14.66
CA VAL A 178 -6.80 1.22 13.62
C VAL A 178 -6.13 1.58 12.29
N ILE A 179 -6.19 2.85 11.88
CA ILE A 179 -5.51 3.33 10.67
C ILE A 179 -4.00 3.13 10.77
N ASN A 180 -3.41 3.50 11.92
CA ASN A 180 -1.97 3.32 12.15
C ASN A 180 -1.59 1.83 12.17
N THR A 181 -2.42 0.97 12.76
CA THR A 181 -2.24 -0.49 12.74
C THR A 181 -2.26 -1.02 11.30
N TYR A 182 -3.23 -0.59 10.49
CA TYR A 182 -3.32 -0.98 9.09
C TYR A 182 -2.09 -0.54 8.28
N GLN A 183 -1.67 0.72 8.42
CA GLN A 183 -0.49 1.26 7.72
C GLN A 183 0.79 0.52 8.11
N ARG A 184 1.06 0.39 9.42
CA ARG A 184 2.21 -0.34 9.92
C ARG A 184 2.24 -1.79 9.42
N ASN A 185 1.11 -2.47 9.46
CA ASN A 185 1.03 -3.87 9.05
C ASN A 185 1.25 -4.04 7.55
N ASN A 186 0.77 -3.12 6.70
CA ASN A 186 1.10 -3.10 5.28
C ASN A 186 2.60 -2.87 5.04
N ASP A 187 3.20 -1.89 5.74
CA ASP A 187 4.62 -1.58 5.58
C ASP A 187 5.52 -2.75 6.03
N LEU A 188 5.13 -3.48 7.07
CA LEU A 188 5.82 -4.70 7.50
C LEU A 188 5.65 -5.83 6.49
N LEU A 189 4.44 -6.00 5.94
CA LEU A 189 4.16 -7.04 4.95
C LEU A 189 4.99 -6.85 3.66
N GLU A 190 5.22 -5.60 3.24
CA GLU A 190 6.07 -5.27 2.10
C GLU A 190 7.57 -5.57 2.35
N GLN A 191 8.00 -5.59 3.62
CA GLN A 191 9.36 -5.94 4.00
C GLN A 191 9.60 -7.44 4.13
N ILE A 192 8.54 -8.26 4.21
CA ILE A 192 8.65 -9.72 4.28
C ILE A 192 9.21 -10.24 2.96
N LYS A 193 10.30 -11.01 3.06
CA LYS A 193 10.93 -11.67 1.92
C LYS A 193 10.49 -13.14 1.88
N PRO A 194 9.57 -13.52 0.98
CA PRO A 194 9.14 -14.90 0.87
C PRO A 194 10.30 -15.81 0.48
N ALA A 195 10.40 -16.98 1.10
CA ALA A 195 11.42 -17.97 0.77
C ALA A 195 11.05 -18.82 -0.44
N ASN A 196 9.77 -18.83 -0.85
CA ASN A 196 9.24 -19.60 -1.97
C ASN A 196 7.91 -19.00 -2.46
N ASP A 197 7.42 -19.50 -3.61
CA ASP A 197 6.19 -19.01 -4.25
C ASP A 197 4.94 -19.15 -3.35
N ALA A 198 4.84 -20.23 -2.57
CA ALA A 198 3.71 -20.43 -1.66
C ALA A 198 3.66 -19.38 -0.54
N GLU A 199 4.81 -18.98 0.00
CA GLU A 199 4.88 -17.88 0.97
C GLU A 199 4.59 -16.53 0.31
N ALA A 200 5.00 -16.33 -0.95
CA ALA A 200 4.68 -15.13 -1.70
C ALA A 200 3.16 -15.01 -1.94
N GLU A 201 2.52 -16.11 -2.34
CA GLU A 201 1.07 -16.18 -2.54
C GLU A 201 0.31 -15.93 -1.22
N GLN A 202 0.79 -16.51 -0.12
CA GLN A 202 0.22 -16.27 1.21
C GLN A 202 0.32 -14.79 1.61
N ALA A 203 1.48 -14.17 1.42
CA ALA A 203 1.66 -12.75 1.73
C ALA A 203 0.76 -11.86 0.87
N ALA A 204 0.64 -12.15 -0.42
CA ALA A 204 -0.26 -11.45 -1.35
C ALA A 204 -1.74 -11.62 -0.94
N GLY A 205 -2.14 -12.82 -0.55
CA GLY A 205 -3.48 -13.11 -0.02
C GLY A 205 -3.78 -12.28 1.23
N VAL A 206 -2.87 -12.27 2.19
CA VAL A 206 -3.00 -11.45 3.42
C VAL A 206 -3.11 -9.97 3.09
N LYS A 207 -2.32 -9.45 2.15
CA LYS A 207 -2.39 -8.05 1.72
C LYS A 207 -3.78 -7.69 1.18
N LYS A 208 -4.32 -8.56 0.34
CA LYS A 208 -5.68 -8.42 -0.21
C LYS A 208 -6.74 -8.45 0.88
N ASP A 209 -6.65 -9.41 1.80
CA ASP A 209 -7.61 -9.58 2.89
C ASP A 209 -7.58 -8.39 3.87
N MET A 210 -6.39 -7.88 4.20
CA MET A 210 -6.24 -6.67 5.01
C MET A 210 -6.86 -5.44 4.33
N GLY A 211 -6.64 -5.26 3.03
CA GLY A 211 -7.25 -4.18 2.26
C GLY A 211 -8.78 -4.27 2.25
N SER A 212 -9.34 -5.46 2.00
CA SER A 212 -10.78 -5.69 2.01
C SER A 212 -11.40 -5.47 3.40
N LEU A 213 -10.73 -5.98 4.44
CA LEU A 213 -11.16 -5.83 5.83
C LEU A 213 -11.19 -4.36 6.25
N PHE A 214 -10.14 -3.61 5.92
CA PHE A 214 -10.05 -2.18 6.22
C PHE A 214 -11.13 -1.37 5.48
N ALA A 215 -11.31 -1.61 4.18
CA ALA A 215 -12.33 -0.94 3.38
C ALA A 215 -13.76 -1.19 3.89
N THR A 216 -14.07 -2.44 4.32
CA THR A 216 -15.40 -2.79 4.81
C THR A 216 -15.66 -2.37 6.25
N SER A 217 -14.62 -2.08 7.02
CA SER A 217 -14.74 -1.73 8.45
C SER A 217 -15.37 -0.36 8.72
N LYS A 218 -15.42 0.53 7.71
CA LYS A 218 -15.83 1.94 7.80
C LYS A 218 -15.01 2.79 8.80
N VAL A 219 -13.89 2.28 9.29
CA VAL A 219 -12.98 3.01 10.17
C VAL A 219 -12.38 4.21 9.45
N ALA A 220 -12.06 4.02 8.17
CA ALA A 220 -11.52 5.05 7.29
C ALA A 220 -12.55 5.47 6.25
N SER A 221 -13.75 5.90 6.68
CA SER A 221 -14.61 6.65 5.77
C SER A 221 -13.91 7.95 5.38
N CYS A 222 -14.23 8.48 4.21
CA CYS A 222 -13.62 9.73 3.74
C CYS A 222 -13.83 10.86 4.76
N GLU A 223 -15.01 10.94 5.36
CA GLU A 223 -15.33 11.91 6.40
C GLU A 223 -14.43 11.76 7.63
N THR A 224 -14.26 10.52 8.13
CA THR A 224 -13.40 10.24 9.29
C THR A 224 -11.95 10.64 9.01
N LEU A 225 -11.44 10.35 7.80
CA LEU A 225 -10.08 10.73 7.40
C LEU A 225 -9.92 12.25 7.33
N ILE A 226 -10.91 12.96 6.77
CA ILE A 226 -10.91 14.43 6.69
C ILE A 226 -10.92 15.04 8.10
N GLU A 227 -11.81 14.57 8.98
CA GLU A 227 -11.89 15.07 10.36
C GLU A 227 -10.59 14.84 11.13
N LEU A 228 -9.96 13.68 10.95
CA LEU A 228 -8.73 13.30 11.65
C LEU A 228 -7.50 14.08 11.16
N TYR A 229 -7.32 14.17 9.84
CA TYR A 229 -6.07 14.64 9.26
C TYR A 229 -6.05 16.14 8.94
N THR A 230 -7.22 16.79 8.70
CA THR A 230 -7.26 18.22 8.40
C THR A 230 -6.61 19.09 9.48
N PRO A 231 -6.95 18.95 10.79
CA PRO A 231 -6.31 19.75 11.82
C PRO A 231 -4.81 19.46 12.00
N ARG A 232 -4.38 18.23 11.70
CA ARG A 232 -2.97 17.82 11.82
C ARG A 232 -2.11 18.41 10.72
N LEU A 233 -2.57 18.33 9.47
CA LEU A 233 -1.85 18.92 8.35
C LEU A 233 -1.83 20.45 8.45
N ALA A 234 -2.91 21.07 8.99
CA ALA A 234 -2.94 22.49 9.25
C ALA A 234 -1.96 22.93 10.36
N ALA A 235 -1.75 22.08 11.38
CA ALA A 235 -0.81 22.34 12.47
C ALA A 235 0.66 22.18 12.04
N ASP A 236 0.95 21.29 11.08
CA ASP A 236 2.30 21.01 10.56
C ASP A 236 2.26 20.84 9.03
N PRO A 237 2.10 21.94 8.27
CA PRO A 237 1.84 21.91 6.83
C PRO A 237 3.05 21.46 5.98
N ASP A 238 4.25 21.43 6.55
CA ASP A 238 5.48 20.99 5.88
C ASP A 238 5.94 19.60 6.36
N ASN A 239 5.02 18.79 6.88
CA ASN A 239 5.30 17.42 7.31
C ASN A 239 5.13 16.43 6.14
N LEU A 240 6.25 16.08 5.52
CA LEU A 240 6.26 15.14 4.39
C LEU A 240 5.68 13.75 4.75
N GLN A 241 6.05 13.20 5.92
CA GLN A 241 5.57 11.88 6.33
C GLN A 241 4.06 11.86 6.56
N LEU A 242 3.53 12.92 7.19
CA LEU A 242 2.08 13.07 7.37
C LEU A 242 1.37 13.19 6.02
N ALA A 243 1.88 14.01 5.11
CA ALA A 243 1.31 14.19 3.78
C ALA A 243 1.30 12.87 2.98
N GLN A 244 2.42 12.11 3.00
CA GLN A 244 2.51 10.78 2.38
C GLN A 244 1.51 9.79 2.97
N SER A 245 1.35 9.79 4.30
CA SER A 245 0.39 8.95 5.00
C SER A 245 -1.06 9.26 4.60
N ILE A 246 -1.41 10.55 4.53
CA ILE A 246 -2.73 11.03 4.09
C ILE A 246 -3.01 10.55 2.66
N VAL A 247 -2.12 10.83 1.73
CA VAL A 247 -2.28 10.45 0.32
C VAL A 247 -2.42 8.95 0.16
N LYS A 248 -1.55 8.17 0.82
CA LYS A 248 -1.60 6.70 0.78
C LYS A 248 -2.95 6.17 1.29
N THR A 249 -3.42 6.66 2.44
CA THR A 249 -4.66 6.17 3.05
C THR A 249 -5.89 6.58 2.25
N MET A 250 -5.96 7.85 1.82
CA MET A 250 -7.11 8.36 1.08
C MET A 250 -7.21 7.76 -0.33
N SER A 251 -6.08 7.47 -1.00
CA SER A 251 -6.07 6.77 -2.30
C SER A 251 -6.58 5.32 -2.23
N MET A 252 -6.57 4.71 -1.04
CA MET A 252 -7.10 3.36 -0.80
C MET A 252 -8.58 3.38 -0.39
N THR A 253 -9.15 4.56 -0.13
CA THR A 253 -10.53 4.74 0.29
C THR A 253 -11.37 5.18 -0.90
N GLU A 254 -12.49 4.51 -1.14
CA GLU A 254 -13.36 4.79 -2.27
C GLU A 254 -13.84 6.26 -2.25
N ASP A 255 -13.77 6.92 -3.40
CA ASP A 255 -14.19 8.32 -3.62
C ASP A 255 -13.55 9.35 -2.69
N CYS A 256 -12.36 9.05 -2.13
CA CYS A 256 -11.69 9.93 -1.16
C CYS A 256 -10.45 10.67 -1.71
N ASP A 257 -10.18 10.58 -2.99
CA ASP A 257 -9.02 11.18 -3.64
C ASP A 257 -9.30 12.54 -4.33
N ASN A 258 -10.51 13.09 -4.16
CA ASN A 258 -10.91 14.37 -4.78
C ASN A 258 -11.52 15.36 -3.76
N ASN A 259 -10.76 15.71 -2.72
CA ASN A 259 -11.15 16.68 -1.71
C ASN A 259 -9.99 17.63 -1.36
N ASP A 260 -10.26 18.64 -0.54
CA ASP A 260 -9.27 19.68 -0.22
C ASP A 260 -8.11 19.17 0.62
N LEU A 261 -8.34 18.22 1.53
CA LEU A 261 -7.28 17.61 2.32
C LEU A 261 -6.32 16.82 1.43
N PHE A 262 -6.85 16.01 0.51
CA PHE A 262 -6.04 15.25 -0.44
C PHE A 262 -5.19 16.18 -1.32
N LEU A 263 -5.81 17.24 -1.86
CA LEU A 263 -5.08 18.25 -2.64
C LEU A 263 -3.97 18.91 -1.81
N ALA A 264 -4.24 19.31 -0.57
CA ALA A 264 -3.25 19.93 0.31
C ALA A 264 -2.09 18.95 0.60
N ALA A 265 -2.39 17.68 0.89
CA ALA A 265 -1.37 16.67 1.15
C ALA A 265 -0.49 16.38 -0.08
N VAL A 266 -1.09 16.21 -1.26
CA VAL A 266 -0.32 16.01 -2.51
C VAL A 266 0.50 17.25 -2.85
N THR A 267 -0.02 18.46 -2.60
CA THR A 267 0.72 19.72 -2.79
C THR A 267 1.94 19.78 -1.87
N THR A 268 1.78 19.41 -0.60
CA THR A 268 2.89 19.31 0.36
C THR A 268 3.93 18.29 -0.10
N MET A 269 3.51 17.10 -0.55
CA MET A 269 4.43 16.09 -1.08
C MET A 269 5.20 16.62 -2.29
N ASN A 270 4.51 17.22 -3.25
CA ASN A 270 5.14 17.72 -4.47
C ASN A 270 6.10 18.91 -4.20
N LYS A 271 5.81 19.70 -3.17
CA LYS A 271 6.68 20.81 -2.73
C LYS A 271 7.97 20.30 -2.08
N LEU A 272 7.88 19.27 -1.24
CA LEU A 272 8.99 18.80 -0.40
C LEU A 272 9.78 17.65 -1.02
N ASP A 273 9.13 16.82 -1.81
CA ASP A 273 9.70 15.66 -2.50
C ASP A 273 9.04 15.49 -3.88
N PRO A 274 9.40 16.36 -4.86
CA PRO A 274 8.82 16.32 -6.20
C PRO A 274 9.02 14.97 -6.87
N SER A 275 7.96 14.39 -7.42
CA SER A 275 8.00 13.15 -8.17
C SER A 275 7.03 13.16 -9.34
N ALA A 276 7.26 12.30 -10.34
CA ALA A 276 6.33 12.09 -11.44
C ALA A 276 4.93 11.73 -10.93
N SER A 277 4.85 10.90 -9.89
CA SER A 277 3.58 10.48 -9.30
C SER A 277 2.84 11.60 -8.58
N SER A 278 3.53 12.42 -7.77
CA SER A 278 2.89 13.55 -7.07
C SER A 278 2.40 14.61 -8.05
N SER A 279 3.19 14.91 -9.08
CA SER A 279 2.78 15.83 -10.15
C SER A 279 1.58 15.29 -10.95
N TYR A 280 1.54 14.00 -11.25
CA TYR A 280 0.39 13.37 -11.92
C TYR A 280 -0.89 13.45 -11.09
N TYR A 281 -0.83 13.19 -9.77
CA TYR A 281 -1.98 13.38 -8.88
C TYR A 281 -2.49 14.82 -8.87
N LEU A 282 -1.58 15.81 -8.81
CA LEU A 282 -1.96 17.22 -8.88
C LEU A 282 -2.65 17.55 -10.22
N SER A 283 -2.11 17.08 -11.33
CA SER A 283 -2.73 17.24 -12.65
C SER A 283 -4.18 16.74 -12.66
N ARG A 284 -4.39 15.52 -12.18
CA ARG A 284 -5.75 14.94 -12.14
C ARG A 284 -6.71 15.72 -11.24
N LEU A 285 -6.27 16.14 -10.06
CA LEU A 285 -7.05 16.93 -9.13
C LEU A 285 -7.45 18.29 -9.71
N HIS A 286 -6.50 19.01 -10.30
CA HIS A 286 -6.77 20.27 -10.97
C HIS A 286 -7.68 20.09 -12.18
N GLY A 287 -7.46 19.05 -12.97
CA GLY A 287 -8.31 18.71 -14.14
C GLY A 287 -9.75 18.38 -13.75
N ALA A 288 -9.98 17.63 -12.67
CA ALA A 288 -11.31 17.32 -12.14
C ALA A 288 -12.05 18.58 -11.64
N ARG A 289 -11.31 19.59 -11.17
CA ARG A 289 -11.84 20.88 -10.71
C ARG A 289 -12.00 21.91 -11.82
N GLY A 290 -11.66 21.57 -13.06
CA GLY A 290 -11.72 22.48 -14.22
C GLY A 290 -10.54 23.46 -14.32
N ASN A 291 -9.52 23.34 -13.46
CA ASN A 291 -8.31 24.16 -13.48
C ASN A 291 -7.33 23.57 -14.51
N TYR A 292 -7.70 23.64 -15.80
CA TYR A 292 -6.97 22.93 -16.86
C TYR A 292 -5.56 23.45 -17.10
N ALA A 293 -5.30 24.75 -16.89
CA ALA A 293 -3.96 25.31 -17.05
C ALA A 293 -2.96 24.73 -16.05
N GLU A 294 -3.35 24.66 -14.79
CA GLU A 294 -2.55 24.03 -13.72
C GLU A 294 -2.41 22.52 -13.97
N ALA A 295 -3.48 21.87 -14.40
CA ALA A 295 -3.46 20.44 -14.72
C ALA A 295 -2.44 20.12 -15.84
N VAL A 296 -2.38 20.94 -16.89
CA VAL A 296 -1.40 20.82 -17.97
C VAL A 296 0.02 20.96 -17.43
N SER A 297 0.31 22.02 -16.65
CA SER A 297 1.65 22.26 -16.09
C SER A 297 2.14 21.11 -15.20
N TYR A 298 1.27 20.58 -14.36
CA TYR A 298 1.61 19.44 -13.52
C TYR A 298 1.80 18.15 -14.32
N LEU A 299 1.03 17.93 -15.39
CA LEU A 299 1.20 16.72 -16.22
C LEU A 299 2.47 16.77 -17.08
N GLU A 300 2.84 17.95 -17.57
CA GLU A 300 4.14 18.17 -18.22
C GLU A 300 5.29 17.84 -17.26
N SER A 301 5.20 18.32 -16.02
CA SER A 301 6.20 18.01 -14.98
C SER A 301 6.25 16.51 -14.67
N ALA A 302 5.09 15.86 -14.63
CA ALA A 302 4.99 14.42 -14.39
C ALA A 302 5.66 13.61 -15.51
N ILE A 303 5.40 13.95 -16.76
CA ILE A 303 6.00 13.28 -17.93
C ILE A 303 7.51 13.53 -17.98
N ALA A 304 7.95 14.74 -17.67
CA ALA A 304 9.38 15.08 -17.60
C ALA A 304 10.14 14.31 -16.50
N GLY A 305 9.43 13.89 -15.45
CA GLY A 305 9.97 13.07 -14.35
C GLY A 305 9.97 11.56 -14.61
N LEU A 306 9.47 11.09 -15.76
CA LEU A 306 9.51 9.67 -16.14
C LEU A 306 10.87 9.30 -16.72
N GLU A 307 11.29 8.06 -16.52
CA GLU A 307 12.44 7.50 -17.19
C GLU A 307 12.18 7.32 -18.71
N ALA A 308 13.23 7.37 -19.49
CA ALA A 308 13.12 7.16 -20.94
C ALA A 308 12.57 5.75 -21.23
N GLY A 309 11.46 5.68 -21.96
CA GLY A 309 10.79 4.41 -22.29
C GLY A 309 9.81 3.90 -21.23
N ASP A 310 9.49 4.71 -20.22
CA ASP A 310 8.44 4.34 -19.25
C ASP A 310 7.10 4.10 -19.99
N SER A 311 6.45 3.00 -19.66
CA SER A 311 5.19 2.57 -20.26
C SER A 311 4.05 3.57 -20.13
N LYS A 312 4.09 4.46 -19.14
CA LYS A 312 3.10 5.49 -18.88
C LYS A 312 3.22 6.69 -19.83
N THR A 313 4.35 6.86 -20.50
CA THR A 313 4.65 8.05 -21.32
C THR A 313 3.57 8.30 -22.36
N ALA A 314 3.15 7.27 -23.09
CA ALA A 314 2.14 7.41 -24.14
C ALA A 314 0.75 7.77 -23.57
N ASP A 315 0.33 7.11 -22.50
CA ASP A 315 -0.96 7.37 -21.86
C ASP A 315 -1.02 8.78 -21.28
N TRP A 316 0.02 9.20 -20.55
CA TRP A 316 0.07 10.54 -19.96
C TRP A 316 0.19 11.64 -21.02
N THR A 317 0.90 11.39 -22.13
CA THR A 317 0.95 12.35 -23.25
C THR A 317 -0.42 12.48 -23.94
N TYR A 318 -1.19 11.39 -24.03
CA TYR A 318 -2.58 11.45 -24.53
C TYR A 318 -3.50 12.22 -23.58
N GLU A 319 -3.38 12.00 -22.25
CA GLU A 319 -4.10 12.81 -21.25
C GLU A 319 -3.71 14.29 -21.36
N LEU A 320 -2.42 14.61 -21.54
CA LEU A 320 -1.92 15.97 -21.73
C LEU A 320 -2.54 16.63 -22.96
N ALA A 321 -2.57 15.94 -24.11
CA ALA A 321 -3.24 16.42 -25.30
C ALA A 321 -4.73 16.74 -25.05
N THR A 322 -5.39 15.87 -24.26
CA THR A 322 -6.80 16.07 -23.90
C THR A 322 -7.01 17.27 -22.98
N LEU A 323 -6.12 17.47 -21.99
CA LEU A 323 -6.16 18.63 -21.09
C LEU A 323 -5.88 19.93 -21.85
N CYS A 324 -4.89 19.96 -22.72
CA CYS A 324 -4.60 21.12 -23.60
C CYS A 324 -5.83 21.46 -24.44
N PHE A 325 -6.53 20.47 -25.00
CA PHE A 325 -7.77 20.72 -25.76
C PHE A 325 -8.87 21.30 -24.88
N LYS A 326 -9.05 20.77 -23.66
CA LYS A 326 -10.03 21.30 -22.70
C LYS A 326 -9.69 22.71 -22.21
N SER A 327 -8.41 23.05 -22.08
CA SER A 327 -7.95 24.40 -21.74
C SER A 327 -8.10 25.42 -22.88
N GLY A 328 -8.41 24.96 -24.10
CA GLY A 328 -8.50 25.79 -25.29
C GLY A 328 -7.18 25.92 -26.07
N ASP A 329 -6.12 25.30 -25.62
CA ASP A 329 -4.82 25.29 -26.30
C ASP A 329 -4.79 24.21 -27.40
N SER A 330 -5.41 24.53 -28.52
CA SER A 330 -5.52 23.62 -29.66
C SER A 330 -4.17 23.29 -30.29
N ALA A 331 -3.17 24.20 -30.20
CA ALA A 331 -1.87 24.01 -30.83
C ALA A 331 -1.08 22.91 -30.11
N HIS A 332 -0.91 23.01 -28.79
CA HIS A 332 -0.23 21.97 -28.02
C HIS A 332 -1.05 20.68 -27.96
N ALA A 333 -2.38 20.76 -27.92
CA ALA A 333 -3.23 19.56 -28.02
C ALA A 333 -2.95 18.78 -29.32
N PHE A 334 -2.84 19.49 -30.45
CA PHE A 334 -2.53 18.92 -31.76
C PHE A 334 -1.13 18.31 -31.80
N GLU A 335 -0.13 19.00 -31.23
CA GLU A 335 1.25 18.54 -31.16
C GLU A 335 1.36 17.24 -30.37
N TYR A 336 0.87 17.23 -29.11
CA TYR A 336 0.93 16.06 -28.26
C TYR A 336 0.13 14.88 -28.83
N ALA A 337 -1.06 15.13 -29.40
CA ALA A 337 -1.84 14.06 -30.00
C ALA A 337 -1.14 13.45 -31.24
N ASN A 338 -0.45 14.26 -32.08
CA ASN A 338 0.36 13.72 -33.16
C ASN A 338 1.55 12.89 -32.66
N LYS A 339 2.20 13.32 -31.58
CA LYS A 339 3.28 12.56 -30.96
C LYS A 339 2.77 11.19 -30.52
N VAL A 340 1.64 11.13 -29.81
CA VAL A 340 1.02 9.85 -29.40
C VAL A 340 0.67 8.99 -30.60
N ALA A 341 0.07 9.56 -31.63
CA ALA A 341 -0.30 8.81 -32.85
C ALA A 341 0.91 8.21 -33.59
N ALA A 342 2.07 8.84 -33.47
CA ALA A 342 3.31 8.35 -34.09
C ALA A 342 4.05 7.31 -33.24
N GLU A 343 3.97 7.41 -31.92
CA GLU A 343 4.77 6.62 -30.98
C GLU A 343 4.00 5.44 -30.36
N SER A 344 2.65 5.46 -30.38
CA SER A 344 1.81 4.43 -29.76
C SER A 344 0.78 3.86 -30.73
N GLU A 345 0.99 2.65 -31.17
CA GLU A 345 0.06 1.93 -32.06
C GLU A 345 -1.30 1.72 -31.37
N THR A 346 -1.33 1.44 -30.07
CA THR A 346 -2.54 1.20 -29.28
C THR A 346 -3.39 2.45 -29.05
N LEU A 347 -2.77 3.63 -29.04
CA LEU A 347 -3.44 4.91 -28.82
C LEU A 347 -3.65 5.70 -30.12
N ALA A 348 -3.06 5.27 -31.25
CA ALA A 348 -3.11 6.01 -32.51
C ALA A 348 -4.54 6.34 -32.96
N GLY A 349 -5.47 5.39 -32.82
CA GLY A 349 -6.88 5.63 -33.17
C GLY A 349 -7.51 6.74 -32.34
N LYS A 350 -7.34 6.69 -31.01
CA LYS A 350 -7.84 7.72 -30.09
C LYS A 350 -7.18 9.07 -30.31
N ALA A 351 -5.87 9.08 -30.58
CA ALA A 351 -5.12 10.29 -30.86
C ALA A 351 -5.60 10.96 -32.17
N TYR A 352 -5.78 10.21 -33.25
CA TYR A 352 -6.36 10.72 -34.49
C TYR A 352 -7.78 11.23 -34.29
N PHE A 353 -8.60 10.55 -33.49
CA PHE A 353 -9.95 11.01 -33.17
C PHE A 353 -9.91 12.36 -32.43
N LEU A 354 -9.02 12.51 -31.44
CA LEU A 354 -8.83 13.79 -30.76
C LEU A 354 -8.40 14.90 -31.71
N ILE A 355 -7.45 14.63 -32.61
CA ILE A 355 -7.00 15.60 -33.63
C ILE A 355 -8.16 16.02 -34.53
N GLY A 356 -9.00 15.07 -34.94
CA GLY A 356 -10.22 15.37 -35.72
C GLY A 356 -11.17 16.32 -34.97
N ASN A 357 -11.36 16.12 -33.66
CA ASN A 357 -12.18 17.02 -32.84
C ASN A 357 -11.52 18.41 -32.65
N ILE A 358 -10.19 18.47 -32.48
CA ILE A 358 -9.46 19.74 -32.40
C ILE A 358 -9.69 20.57 -33.67
N TRP A 359 -9.47 20.00 -34.83
CA TRP A 359 -9.69 20.69 -36.12
C TRP A 359 -11.17 21.04 -36.32
N GLY A 360 -12.09 20.15 -35.98
CA GLY A 360 -13.55 20.36 -36.13
C GLY A 360 -14.11 21.46 -35.23
N SER A 361 -13.44 21.76 -34.11
CA SER A 361 -13.83 22.83 -33.18
C SER A 361 -13.06 24.14 -33.38
N THR A 362 -11.96 24.13 -34.14
CA THR A 362 -11.10 25.30 -34.33
C THR A 362 -11.83 26.30 -35.29
N ARG A 363 -11.81 27.56 -34.91
CA ARG A 363 -12.34 28.66 -35.71
C ARG A 363 -11.20 29.42 -36.37
N CYS A 364 -11.15 29.37 -37.69
CA CYS A 364 -10.11 30.08 -38.44
C CYS A 364 -10.63 31.42 -38.97
N GLY A 365 -9.76 32.38 -39.05
CA GLY A 365 -10.02 33.63 -39.80
C GLY A 365 -9.84 33.46 -41.27
N GLY A 366 -10.01 34.55 -42.05
CA GLY A 366 -9.82 34.56 -43.48
C GLY A 366 -11.13 34.55 -44.28
N ASP A 367 -11.02 34.13 -45.54
CA ASP A 367 -12.15 34.03 -46.45
C ASP A 367 -13.09 32.85 -46.14
N GLU A 368 -14.11 32.65 -46.90
CA GLU A 368 -15.10 31.60 -46.70
C GLU A 368 -14.49 30.18 -46.76
N ILE A 369 -13.51 30.01 -47.66
CA ILE A 369 -12.82 28.74 -47.83
C ILE A 369 -11.92 28.47 -46.62
N ALA A 370 -11.12 29.47 -46.20
CA ALA A 370 -10.22 29.35 -45.03
C ALA A 370 -11.00 29.01 -43.77
N ARG A 371 -12.19 29.54 -43.58
CA ARG A 371 -13.07 29.23 -42.43
C ARG A 371 -13.65 27.82 -42.47
N ARG A 372 -13.81 27.21 -43.64
CA ARG A 372 -14.38 25.86 -43.83
C ARG A 372 -13.33 24.75 -43.95
N ALA A 373 -12.14 25.11 -44.39
CA ALA A 373 -11.04 24.16 -44.63
C ALA A 373 -10.67 23.26 -43.37
N PRO A 374 -10.76 23.74 -42.13
CA PRO A 374 -10.56 22.88 -40.96
C PRO A 374 -11.43 21.62 -40.93
N TYR A 375 -12.65 21.67 -41.46
CA TYR A 375 -13.52 20.52 -41.50
C TYR A 375 -13.06 19.44 -42.48
N TRP A 376 -12.31 19.80 -43.54
CA TRP A 376 -11.68 18.80 -44.41
C TRP A 376 -10.61 18.02 -43.64
N VAL A 377 -9.78 18.75 -42.88
CA VAL A 377 -8.72 18.14 -42.03
C VAL A 377 -9.37 17.27 -40.95
N ALA A 378 -10.41 17.75 -40.29
CA ALA A 378 -11.16 16.98 -39.31
C ALA A 378 -11.63 15.63 -39.85
N CYS A 379 -12.23 15.64 -41.06
CA CYS A 379 -12.68 14.41 -41.71
C CYS A 379 -11.53 13.47 -42.08
N ASP A 380 -10.36 14.00 -42.47
CA ASP A 380 -9.19 13.17 -42.73
C ASP A 380 -8.71 12.43 -41.48
N TYR A 381 -8.67 13.12 -40.33
CA TYR A 381 -8.24 12.51 -39.08
C TYR A 381 -9.30 11.55 -38.53
N MET A 382 -10.58 11.81 -38.69
CA MET A 382 -11.63 10.84 -38.37
C MET A 382 -11.50 9.56 -39.23
N ALA A 383 -11.16 9.70 -40.50
CA ALA A 383 -10.89 8.55 -41.35
C ALA A 383 -9.67 7.75 -40.92
N LYS A 384 -8.60 8.44 -40.49
CA LYS A 384 -7.41 7.78 -39.88
C LYS A 384 -7.76 7.09 -38.56
N ALA A 385 -8.59 7.72 -37.72
CA ALA A 385 -8.99 7.16 -36.43
C ALA A 385 -9.67 5.80 -36.57
N LYS A 386 -10.71 5.70 -37.42
CA LYS A 386 -11.38 4.43 -37.66
C LYS A 386 -10.57 3.39 -38.41
N ALA A 387 -9.53 3.81 -39.14
CA ALA A 387 -8.60 2.89 -39.78
C ALA A 387 -7.62 2.28 -38.77
N ALA A 388 -7.18 3.08 -37.80
CA ALA A 388 -6.27 2.64 -36.73
C ALA A 388 -6.99 1.89 -35.61
N ASP A 389 -8.25 2.26 -35.31
CA ASP A 389 -9.08 1.61 -34.31
C ASP A 389 -10.51 1.39 -34.85
N PRO A 390 -10.81 0.17 -35.30
CA PRO A 390 -12.14 -0.15 -35.83
C PRO A 390 -13.30 0.06 -34.86
N SER A 391 -13.06 0.08 -33.55
CA SER A 391 -14.09 0.34 -32.54
C SER A 391 -14.64 1.77 -32.62
N LEU A 392 -13.88 2.70 -33.17
CA LEU A 392 -14.25 4.10 -33.37
C LEU A 392 -15.04 4.35 -34.69
N THR A 393 -15.34 3.31 -35.48
CA THR A 393 -15.90 3.46 -36.82
C THR A 393 -17.24 4.23 -36.84
N ASP A 394 -18.15 3.84 -35.98
CA ASP A 394 -19.51 4.46 -35.97
C ASP A 394 -19.43 5.92 -35.52
N GLU A 395 -18.62 6.18 -34.49
CA GLU A 395 -18.49 7.53 -33.97
C GLU A 395 -17.74 8.44 -34.96
N ALA A 396 -16.66 7.98 -35.57
CA ALA A 396 -15.93 8.71 -36.59
C ALA A 396 -16.81 9.02 -37.82
N ASN A 397 -17.65 8.07 -38.27
CA ASN A 397 -18.57 8.29 -39.36
C ASN A 397 -19.62 9.33 -38.99
N ARG A 398 -20.11 9.36 -37.78
CA ARG A 398 -21.01 10.39 -37.29
C ARG A 398 -20.42 11.78 -37.39
N TYR A 399 -19.16 11.94 -36.90
CA TYR A 399 -18.43 13.22 -37.00
C TYR A 399 -18.11 13.61 -38.43
N ILE A 400 -17.70 12.68 -39.29
CA ILE A 400 -17.52 12.96 -40.74
C ILE A 400 -18.81 13.50 -41.34
N SER A 401 -19.95 12.91 -41.06
CA SER A 401 -21.22 13.37 -41.54
C SER A 401 -21.56 14.78 -41.05
N GLN A 402 -21.31 15.07 -39.75
CA GLN A 402 -21.53 16.39 -39.18
C GLN A 402 -20.60 17.46 -39.78
N TYR A 403 -19.34 17.16 -39.97
CA TYR A 403 -18.38 18.11 -40.55
C TYR A 403 -18.59 18.32 -42.03
N SER A 404 -19.05 17.33 -42.79
CA SER A 404 -19.31 17.43 -44.22
C SER A 404 -20.39 18.47 -44.58
N VAL A 405 -21.28 18.77 -43.64
CA VAL A 405 -22.32 19.83 -43.83
C VAL A 405 -21.68 21.21 -44.03
N TYR A 406 -20.50 21.42 -43.52
CA TYR A 406 -19.77 22.69 -43.64
C TYR A 406 -18.88 22.79 -44.88
N PHE A 407 -18.84 21.77 -45.75
CA PHE A 407 -18.06 21.85 -46.99
C PHE A 407 -18.67 22.90 -47.92
N PRO A 408 -17.86 23.63 -48.68
CA PRO A 408 -18.36 24.59 -49.67
C PRO A 408 -19.10 23.86 -50.79
N GLU A 409 -20.04 24.56 -51.39
CA GLU A 409 -20.61 24.12 -52.67
C GLU A 409 -19.56 24.14 -53.77
N THR A 410 -19.70 23.27 -54.79
CA THR A 410 -18.73 23.21 -55.91
C THR A 410 -18.60 24.55 -56.62
N ALA A 411 -19.72 25.29 -56.79
CA ALA A 411 -19.71 26.62 -57.40
C ALA A 411 -18.96 27.65 -56.53
N GLU A 412 -19.13 27.57 -55.19
CA GLU A 412 -18.43 28.42 -54.26
C GLU A 412 -16.91 28.18 -54.31
N ALA A 413 -16.46 26.93 -54.31
CA ALA A 413 -15.02 26.58 -54.39
C ALA A 413 -14.41 27.13 -55.70
N PHE A 414 -15.11 27.01 -56.81
CA PHE A 414 -14.67 27.52 -58.11
C PHE A 414 -14.46 29.04 -58.08
N MET A 415 -15.24 29.82 -57.35
CA MET A 415 -15.06 31.28 -57.23
C MET A 415 -13.78 31.67 -56.50
N TYR A 416 -13.12 30.74 -55.81
CA TYR A 416 -11.84 30.91 -55.13
C TYR A 416 -10.69 30.19 -55.86
N ASP A 417 -10.87 29.83 -57.12
CA ASP A 417 -9.88 29.13 -57.99
C ASP A 417 -9.42 27.79 -57.38
N ILE A 418 -10.28 27.10 -56.60
CA ILE A 418 -9.99 25.79 -56.08
C ILE A 418 -10.97 24.75 -56.58
N THR A 419 -10.46 23.54 -56.79
CA THR A 419 -11.26 22.43 -57.35
C THR A 419 -11.25 21.22 -56.42
N LYS A 420 -12.34 20.45 -56.47
CA LYS A 420 -12.45 19.18 -55.71
C LYS A 420 -11.28 18.25 -56.04
N GLY A 421 -10.65 17.71 -55.03
CA GLY A 421 -9.50 16.82 -55.15
C GLY A 421 -8.14 17.53 -55.11
N GLN A 422 -8.10 18.87 -55.22
CA GLN A 422 -6.87 19.64 -55.09
C GLN A 422 -6.30 19.58 -53.69
N SER A 423 -4.97 19.56 -53.57
CA SER A 423 -4.29 19.69 -52.30
C SER A 423 -4.43 21.09 -51.71
N TYR A 424 -4.79 21.21 -50.44
CA TYR A 424 -4.93 22.47 -49.73
C TYR A 424 -4.25 22.43 -48.36
N THR A 425 -3.50 23.49 -48.07
CA THR A 425 -2.82 23.61 -46.76
C THR A 425 -3.62 24.54 -45.86
N VAL A 426 -4.07 24.01 -44.71
CA VAL A 426 -4.76 24.78 -43.69
C VAL A 426 -3.76 25.23 -42.64
N VAL A 427 -3.73 26.51 -42.31
CA VAL A 427 -2.93 27.10 -41.25
C VAL A 427 -3.87 27.88 -40.35
N CYS A 428 -4.01 27.48 -39.09
CA CYS A 428 -4.95 28.07 -38.19
C CYS A 428 -4.62 27.76 -36.72
N GLY A 429 -4.71 28.76 -35.84
CA GLY A 429 -4.53 28.55 -34.40
C GLY A 429 -3.18 27.94 -34.01
N GLY A 430 -2.11 28.28 -34.72
CA GLY A 430 -0.78 27.68 -34.48
C GLY A 430 -0.59 26.30 -35.12
N MET A 431 -1.63 25.72 -35.68
CA MET A 431 -1.61 24.38 -36.31
C MET A 431 -1.47 24.48 -37.83
N ARG A 432 -0.90 23.45 -38.46
CA ARG A 432 -0.77 23.30 -39.88
C ARG A 432 -1.05 21.88 -40.32
N ALA A 433 -1.92 21.71 -41.33
CA ALA A 433 -2.17 20.42 -41.95
C ALA A 433 -2.43 20.56 -43.45
N THR A 434 -2.08 19.53 -44.22
CA THR A 434 -2.43 19.40 -45.64
C THR A 434 -3.60 18.43 -45.81
N THR A 435 -4.56 18.81 -46.57
CA THR A 435 -5.81 18.07 -46.83
C THR A 435 -6.17 18.13 -48.32
N THR A 436 -7.26 17.51 -48.64
CA THR A 436 -7.82 17.53 -50.01
C THR A 436 -9.12 18.32 -50.02
N VAL A 437 -9.29 19.21 -50.97
CA VAL A 437 -10.55 19.98 -51.17
C VAL A 437 -11.72 19.03 -51.37
N ARG A 438 -12.76 19.22 -50.60
CA ARG A 438 -14.03 18.52 -50.69
C ARG A 438 -15.15 19.53 -50.83
N THR A 439 -16.08 19.22 -51.71
CA THR A 439 -17.29 20.05 -52.01
C THR A 439 -18.55 19.22 -51.84
N ARG A 440 -19.64 19.88 -51.54
CA ARG A 440 -21.00 19.35 -51.64
C ARG A 440 -21.51 19.45 -53.06
#